data_469c150448041b1f3e8ed1f9485c2414
#
_entry.id   469c150448041b1f3e8ed1f9485c2414
#
_cell.length_a   1.000
_cell.length_b   1.000
_cell.length_c   1.000
_cell.angle_alpha   90.00
_cell.angle_beta   90.00
_cell.angle_gamma   90.00
#
_symmetry.space_group_name_H-M   'P 1'
#
loop_
_entity.id
_entity.type
_entity.pdbx_description
1 polymer ?
#
loop_
_entity_poly.entity_id
_entity_poly.type
_entity_poly.pdbx_seq_one_letter_code
_entity_poly.pdbx_strand_id
1 'polypeptide(L)'
;MTFGLGAFAELPLAATSTGETKSIEQLIRETATSTLTGLTTTGSNIFASRVHNLEAIKLPALLLYTRDLESEPLVLGAARTIEKNLTLHVEGYVKQNTNYDDKIDDICVEVEEALFTNRLLNNLVKDTFLTESVIEYENEGETPLARVLMDFQVVYHHNEGNL
;
A
#
# COMPACT_ATOMS: atom_id res chain seq x y z
N MET A 1 -36.49 -55.16 -26.66
CA MET A 1 -35.68 -54.81 -25.47
C MET A 1 -34.70 -53.75 -25.91
N THR A 2 -34.96 -52.52 -25.58
CA THR A 2 -34.08 -51.38 -25.88
C THR A 2 -33.38 -51.02 -24.60
N PHE A 3 -32.07 -51.26 -24.53
CA PHE A 3 -31.24 -50.79 -23.44
C PHE A 3 -30.94 -49.30 -23.63
N GLY A 4 -31.53 -48.46 -22.76
CA GLY A 4 -31.21 -47.04 -22.73
C GLY A 4 -29.79 -46.85 -22.17
N LEU A 5 -28.92 -46.31 -22.99
CA LEU A 5 -27.63 -45.77 -22.54
C LEU A 5 -27.89 -44.50 -21.73
N GLY A 6 -27.71 -44.61 -20.43
CA GLY A 6 -27.72 -43.45 -19.54
C GLY A 6 -26.58 -42.49 -19.90
N ALA A 7 -26.93 -41.27 -20.23
CA ALA A 7 -25.98 -40.20 -20.42
C ALA A 7 -25.25 -39.98 -19.08
N PHE A 8 -23.95 -40.21 -19.09
CA PHE A 8 -23.07 -39.72 -18.05
C PHE A 8 -23.07 -38.20 -18.15
N ALA A 9 -23.74 -37.52 -17.22
CA ALA A 9 -23.59 -36.11 -17.05
C ALA A 9 -22.15 -35.86 -16.58
N GLU A 10 -21.33 -35.32 -17.44
CA GLU A 10 -20.06 -34.73 -17.04
C GLU A 10 -20.34 -33.60 -16.05
N LEU A 11 -19.98 -33.87 -14.80
CA LEU A 11 -19.90 -32.81 -13.81
C LEU A 11 -18.85 -31.80 -14.29
N PRO A 12 -19.16 -30.50 -14.34
CA PRO A 12 -18.15 -29.52 -14.66
C PRO A 12 -17.05 -29.64 -13.62
N LEU A 13 -15.83 -29.87 -14.07
CA LEU A 13 -14.64 -29.74 -13.24
C LEU A 13 -14.72 -28.35 -12.62
N ALA A 14 -14.92 -28.30 -11.30
CA ALA A 14 -14.78 -27.08 -10.56
C ALA A 14 -13.38 -26.54 -10.85
N ALA A 15 -13.33 -25.44 -11.58
CA ALA A 15 -12.10 -24.70 -11.75
C ALA A 15 -11.64 -24.34 -10.33
N THR A 16 -10.64 -25.05 -9.83
CA THR A 16 -9.90 -24.66 -8.65
C THR A 16 -9.25 -23.35 -9.02
N SER A 17 -9.91 -22.25 -8.66
CA SER A 17 -9.27 -20.96 -8.55
C SER A 17 -8.12 -21.17 -7.58
N THR A 18 -6.92 -21.32 -8.11
CA THR A 18 -5.68 -21.15 -7.36
C THR A 18 -5.62 -19.66 -7.03
N GLY A 19 -6.36 -19.24 -6.00
CA GLY A 19 -6.21 -17.92 -5.42
C GLY A 19 -4.80 -17.87 -4.88
N GLU A 20 -3.93 -17.10 -5.52
CA GLU A 20 -2.63 -16.78 -4.98
C GLU A 20 -2.86 -16.25 -3.57
N THR A 21 -2.33 -16.96 -2.57
CA THR A 21 -2.40 -16.53 -1.18
C THR A 21 -1.48 -15.32 -1.04
N LYS A 22 -2.06 -14.11 -1.02
CA LYS A 22 -1.31 -12.87 -0.86
C LYS A 22 -0.79 -12.77 0.57
N SER A 23 0.45 -12.31 0.73
CA SER A 23 0.98 -12.01 2.05
C SER A 23 0.23 -10.83 2.69
N ILE A 24 0.27 -10.76 4.02
CA ILE A 24 -0.35 -9.64 4.77
C ILE A 24 0.28 -8.31 4.34
N GLU A 25 1.59 -8.28 4.12
CA GLU A 25 2.32 -7.09 3.66
C GLU A 25 1.84 -6.63 2.27
N GLN A 26 1.55 -7.58 1.39
CA GLN A 26 0.98 -7.25 0.08
C GLN A 26 -0.43 -6.67 0.22
N LEU A 27 -1.28 -7.24 1.06
CA LEU A 27 -2.63 -6.73 1.33
C LEU A 27 -2.60 -5.35 1.97
N ILE A 28 -1.67 -5.10 2.90
CA ILE A 28 -1.44 -3.79 3.51
C ILE A 28 -1.11 -2.76 2.43
N ARG A 29 -0.16 -3.06 1.55
CA ARG A 29 0.24 -2.16 0.46
C ARG A 29 -0.90 -1.90 -0.52
N GLU A 30 -1.65 -2.91 -0.92
CA GLU A 30 -2.80 -2.77 -1.81
C GLU A 30 -3.92 -1.93 -1.17
N THR A 31 -4.22 -2.17 0.11
CA THR A 31 -5.24 -1.43 0.85
C THR A 31 -4.83 0.03 1.05
N ALA A 32 -3.58 0.29 1.41
CA ALA A 32 -3.06 1.64 1.53
C ALA A 32 -3.09 2.38 0.18
N THR A 33 -2.70 1.72 -0.92
CA THR A 33 -2.81 2.28 -2.28
C THR A 33 -4.26 2.64 -2.61
N SER A 34 -5.20 1.77 -2.31
CA SER A 34 -6.64 2.02 -2.53
C SER A 34 -7.15 3.19 -1.68
N THR A 35 -6.71 3.28 -0.42
CA THR A 35 -7.07 4.37 0.50
C THR A 35 -6.59 5.73 0.00
N LEU A 36 -5.39 5.78 -0.57
CA LEU A 36 -4.79 7.01 -1.10
C LEU A 36 -5.23 7.35 -2.54
N THR A 37 -5.93 6.44 -3.22
CA THR A 37 -6.43 6.70 -4.57
C THR A 37 -7.61 7.67 -4.53
N GLY A 38 -7.56 8.73 -5.33
CA GLY A 38 -8.61 9.73 -5.45
C GLY A 38 -8.43 10.95 -4.55
N LEU A 39 -7.23 11.17 -3.99
CA LEU A 39 -6.89 12.41 -3.30
C LEU A 39 -7.02 13.61 -4.25
N THR A 40 -7.33 14.78 -3.69
CA THR A 40 -7.60 15.98 -4.49
C THR A 40 -6.38 16.42 -5.31
N THR A 41 -5.19 16.34 -4.72
CA THR A 41 -3.95 16.82 -5.35
C THR A 41 -3.36 15.80 -6.32
N THR A 42 -3.35 14.51 -5.99
CA THR A 42 -2.70 13.46 -6.78
C THR A 42 -3.65 12.62 -7.62
N GLY A 43 -4.94 12.63 -7.30
CA GLY A 43 -5.97 11.87 -8.03
C GLY A 43 -5.68 10.37 -8.06
N SER A 44 -5.61 9.82 -9.27
CA SER A 44 -5.30 8.40 -9.50
C SER A 44 -3.81 8.12 -9.76
N ASN A 45 -2.93 9.14 -9.64
CA ASN A 45 -1.50 9.00 -9.91
C ASN A 45 -0.77 8.40 -8.70
N ILE A 46 -1.10 7.17 -8.35
CA ILE A 46 -0.52 6.43 -7.23
C ILE A 46 0.06 5.12 -7.76
N PHE A 47 1.30 4.86 -7.40
CA PHE A 47 2.05 3.71 -7.88
C PHE A 47 2.59 2.88 -6.70
N ALA A 48 2.09 1.66 -6.58
CA ALA A 48 2.52 0.69 -5.56
C ALA A 48 3.86 0.03 -5.97
N SER A 49 4.91 0.83 -6.10
CA SER A 49 6.24 0.36 -6.50
C SER A 49 7.32 1.30 -5.98
N ARG A 50 8.43 0.72 -5.53
CA ARG A 50 9.61 1.49 -5.13
C ARG A 50 10.34 2.12 -6.33
N VAL A 51 10.25 1.49 -7.49
CA VAL A 51 10.89 1.95 -8.73
C VAL A 51 9.82 2.20 -9.77
N HIS A 52 9.53 3.46 -10.02
CA HIS A 52 8.63 3.89 -11.08
C HIS A 52 9.26 5.06 -11.83
N ASN A 53 9.27 4.97 -13.14
CA ASN A 53 9.74 6.08 -13.96
C ASN A 53 8.64 7.15 -14.01
N LEU A 54 8.80 8.17 -13.19
CA LEU A 54 7.86 9.29 -13.13
C LEU A 54 8.09 10.23 -14.32
N GLU A 55 7.15 10.23 -15.23
CA GLU A 55 7.09 11.22 -16.29
C GLU A 55 6.51 12.54 -15.76
N ALA A 56 7.11 13.67 -16.14
CA ALA A 56 6.69 14.99 -15.66
C ALA A 56 5.20 15.31 -15.88
N ILE A 57 4.60 14.74 -16.92
CA ILE A 57 3.16 14.91 -17.24
C ILE A 57 2.23 14.17 -16.28
N LYS A 58 2.74 13.22 -15.50
CA LYS A 58 1.97 12.45 -14.51
C LYS A 58 2.12 12.97 -13.10
N LEU A 59 2.75 14.11 -12.91
CA LEU A 59 2.89 14.75 -11.61
C LEU A 59 1.74 15.76 -11.39
N PRO A 60 1.27 15.94 -10.14
CA PRO A 60 1.75 15.30 -8.91
C PRO A 60 1.40 13.82 -8.82
N ALA A 61 2.24 13.04 -8.13
CA ALA A 61 2.08 11.59 -8.00
C ALA A 61 2.56 11.10 -6.64
N LEU A 62 2.05 9.93 -6.23
CA LEU A 62 2.50 9.20 -5.05
C LEU A 62 3.17 7.88 -5.46
N LEU A 63 4.28 7.58 -4.83
CA LEU A 63 4.86 6.24 -4.80
C LEU A 63 4.64 5.64 -3.40
N LEU A 64 4.21 4.40 -3.36
CA LEU A 64 3.92 3.71 -2.12
C LEU A 64 4.62 2.35 -2.13
N TYR A 65 5.44 2.09 -1.10
CA TYR A 65 6.13 0.82 -0.94
C TYR A 65 6.39 0.50 0.54
N THR A 66 6.63 -0.76 0.82
CA THR A 66 7.01 -1.24 2.14
C THR A 66 8.49 -1.59 2.16
N ARG A 67 9.16 -1.39 3.28
CA ARG A 67 10.59 -1.67 3.41
C ARG A 67 10.90 -2.47 4.66
N ASP A 68 11.12 -1.83 5.75
CA ASP A 68 11.63 -2.48 6.95
C ASP A 68 10.51 -3.22 7.69
N LEU A 69 10.77 -4.45 8.10
CA LEU A 69 9.85 -5.29 8.83
C LEU A 69 10.55 -5.86 10.06
N GLU A 70 10.10 -5.44 11.23
CA GLU A 70 10.52 -6.00 12.51
C GLU A 70 9.47 -6.99 13.02
N SER A 71 9.93 -8.05 13.69
CA SER A 71 9.05 -9.10 14.19
C SER A 71 9.40 -9.44 15.62
N GLU A 72 8.42 -9.40 16.52
CA GLU A 72 8.58 -9.72 17.92
C GLU A 72 7.51 -10.72 18.38
N PRO A 73 7.89 -11.83 19.04
CA PRO A 73 6.92 -12.77 19.57
C PRO A 73 6.27 -12.19 20.84
N LEU A 74 4.93 -12.10 20.83
CA LEU A 74 4.16 -11.64 21.99
C LEU A 74 4.07 -12.71 23.09
N VAL A 75 4.15 -13.99 22.72
CA VAL A 75 4.07 -15.13 23.64
C VAL A 75 5.13 -16.17 23.28
N LEU A 76 5.82 -16.71 24.27
CA LEU A 76 6.77 -17.81 24.10
C LEU A 76 6.03 -19.15 24.20
N GLY A 77 6.33 -20.10 23.29
CA GLY A 77 5.75 -21.44 23.29
C GLY A 77 5.25 -21.86 21.90
N ALA A 78 4.54 -22.99 21.84
CA ALA A 78 3.89 -23.43 20.60
C ALA A 78 2.68 -22.53 20.28
N ALA A 79 2.42 -22.32 18.97
CA ALA A 79 1.37 -21.43 18.48
C ALA A 79 1.53 -19.96 18.95
N ARG A 80 2.68 -19.37 18.58
CA ARG A 80 2.98 -17.98 18.90
C ARG A 80 2.16 -16.99 18.08
N THR A 81 1.73 -15.93 18.76
CA THR A 81 1.32 -14.69 18.08
C THR A 81 2.55 -13.78 17.96
N ILE A 82 2.79 -13.31 16.77
CA ILE A 82 3.92 -12.41 16.45
C ILE A 82 3.35 -11.04 16.15
N GLU A 83 3.88 -10.02 16.80
CA GLU A 83 3.69 -8.63 16.41
C GLU A 83 4.71 -8.27 15.35
N LYS A 84 4.23 -7.62 14.30
CA LYS A 84 5.08 -7.12 13.22
C LYS A 84 4.89 -5.62 13.07
N ASN A 85 6.02 -4.95 12.97
CA ASN A 85 6.14 -3.53 12.72
C ASN A 85 6.70 -3.32 11.31
N LEU A 86 5.85 -2.84 10.42
CA LEU A 86 6.17 -2.63 9.01
C LEU A 86 6.24 -1.13 8.73
N THR A 87 7.30 -0.67 8.08
CA THR A 87 7.37 0.71 7.60
C THR A 87 6.77 0.83 6.21
N LEU A 88 5.73 1.63 6.09
CA LEU A 88 5.08 2.01 4.85
C LEU A 88 5.60 3.38 4.43
N HIS A 89 6.33 3.43 3.33
CA HIS A 89 6.83 4.67 2.74
C HIS A 89 5.84 5.21 1.72
N VAL A 90 5.51 6.48 1.86
CA VAL A 90 4.70 7.24 0.90
C VAL A 90 5.53 8.42 0.42
N GLU A 91 5.92 8.39 -0.83
CA GLU A 91 6.67 9.47 -1.46
C GLU A 91 5.75 10.29 -2.36
N GLY A 92 5.65 11.59 -2.10
CA GLY A 92 4.93 12.54 -2.94
C GLY A 92 5.88 13.32 -3.83
N TYR A 93 5.53 13.49 -5.09
CA TYR A 93 6.32 14.23 -6.08
C TYR A 93 5.51 15.33 -6.73
N VAL A 94 6.06 16.53 -6.75
CA VAL A 94 5.48 17.72 -7.41
C VAL A 94 6.53 18.37 -8.28
N LYS A 95 6.20 18.67 -9.53
CA LYS A 95 7.03 19.44 -10.46
C LYS A 95 6.24 20.64 -10.95
N GLN A 96 6.59 21.81 -10.46
CA GLN A 96 5.84 23.03 -10.72
C GLN A 96 6.74 24.27 -10.57
N ASN A 97 6.52 25.31 -11.37
CA ASN A 97 7.33 26.53 -11.32
C ASN A 97 6.95 27.48 -10.17
N THR A 98 5.74 27.36 -9.65
CA THR A 98 5.20 28.23 -8.59
C THR A 98 4.35 27.41 -7.62
N ASN A 99 4.32 27.82 -6.34
CA ASN A 99 3.49 27.21 -5.29
C ASN A 99 3.73 25.70 -5.08
N TYR A 100 4.95 25.24 -5.33
CA TYR A 100 5.29 23.82 -5.12
C TYR A 100 5.31 23.47 -3.61
N ASP A 101 5.64 24.44 -2.74
CA ASP A 101 5.59 24.26 -1.27
C ASP A 101 4.16 23.99 -0.82
N ASP A 102 3.21 24.85 -1.20
CA ASP A 102 1.80 24.68 -0.86
C ASP A 102 1.25 23.34 -1.36
N LYS A 103 1.70 22.88 -2.54
CA LYS A 103 1.27 21.60 -3.10
C LYS A 103 1.85 20.39 -2.38
N ILE A 104 3.07 20.48 -1.88
CA ILE A 104 3.67 19.44 -1.03
C ILE A 104 2.93 19.37 0.30
N ASP A 105 2.63 20.52 0.90
CA ASP A 105 1.86 20.60 2.15
C ASP A 105 0.45 20.02 1.97
N ASP A 106 -0.24 20.32 0.86
CA ASP A 106 -1.53 19.73 0.52
C ASP A 106 -1.42 18.19 0.47
N ILE A 107 -0.38 17.64 -0.17
CA ILE A 107 -0.15 16.20 -0.24
C ILE A 107 0.05 15.61 1.15
N CYS A 108 0.87 16.25 2.01
CA CYS A 108 1.11 15.78 3.36
C CYS A 108 -0.19 15.66 4.16
N VAL A 109 -1.01 16.71 4.13
CA VAL A 109 -2.30 16.75 4.84
C VAL A 109 -3.26 15.69 4.29
N GLU A 110 -3.43 15.63 2.97
CA GLU A 110 -4.35 14.68 2.34
C GLU A 110 -3.97 13.22 2.62
N VAL A 111 -2.67 12.89 2.57
CA VAL A 111 -2.16 11.53 2.86
C VAL A 111 -2.38 11.18 4.33
N GLU A 112 -2.04 12.10 5.23
CA GLU A 112 -2.19 11.86 6.68
C GLU A 112 -3.66 11.69 7.05
N GLU A 113 -4.57 12.55 6.57
CA GLU A 113 -6.01 12.45 6.80
C GLU A 113 -6.61 11.15 6.25
N ALA A 114 -6.21 10.75 5.05
CA ALA A 114 -6.72 9.53 4.43
C ALA A 114 -6.30 8.28 5.22
N LEU A 115 -5.03 8.17 5.60
CA LEU A 115 -4.53 7.05 6.40
C LEU A 115 -5.03 7.10 7.84
N PHE A 116 -5.22 8.27 8.43
CA PHE A 116 -5.87 8.40 9.74
C PHE A 116 -7.32 7.91 9.71
N THR A 117 -8.08 8.26 8.68
CA THR A 117 -9.48 7.84 8.51
C THR A 117 -9.60 6.32 8.36
N ASN A 118 -8.66 5.67 7.68
CA ASN A 118 -8.59 4.22 7.54
C ASN A 118 -7.36 3.63 8.25
N ARG A 119 -7.08 4.08 9.48
CA ARG A 119 -5.88 3.69 10.25
C ARG A 119 -5.73 2.19 10.51
N LEU A 120 -6.82 1.43 10.44
CA LEU A 120 -6.83 -0.02 10.58
C LEU A 120 -6.70 -0.74 9.25
N LEU A 121 -6.55 -0.02 8.14
CA LEU A 121 -6.46 -0.55 6.78
C LEU A 121 -7.49 -1.67 6.53
N ASN A 122 -8.77 -1.34 6.70
CA ASN A 122 -9.89 -2.27 6.60
C ASN A 122 -9.81 -3.46 7.60
N ASN A 123 -9.33 -3.20 8.80
CA ASN A 123 -9.11 -4.19 9.88
C ASN A 123 -8.00 -5.22 9.58
N LEU A 124 -7.11 -4.96 8.66
CA LEU A 124 -5.93 -5.80 8.40
C LEU A 124 -4.86 -5.61 9.49
N VAL A 125 -4.79 -4.42 10.08
CA VAL A 125 -3.73 -4.03 11.01
C VAL A 125 -4.29 -3.54 12.33
N LYS A 126 -3.44 -3.42 13.34
CA LYS A 126 -3.80 -2.89 14.65
C LYS A 126 -3.76 -1.38 14.71
N ASP A 127 -2.80 -0.80 14.02
CA ASP A 127 -2.64 0.64 13.95
C ASP A 127 -1.77 1.05 12.76
N THR A 128 -1.96 2.29 12.30
CA THR A 128 -1.11 2.97 11.32
C THR A 128 -0.96 4.42 11.75
N PHE A 129 0.27 4.90 11.87
CA PHE A 129 0.56 6.27 12.28
C PHE A 129 1.84 6.80 11.64
N LEU A 130 1.87 8.12 11.40
CA LEU A 130 3.03 8.82 10.85
C LEU A 130 4.17 8.87 11.88
N THR A 131 5.38 8.51 11.48
CA THR A 131 6.59 8.55 12.31
C THR A 131 7.56 9.62 11.87
N GLU A 132 7.67 9.87 10.57
CA GLU A 132 8.60 10.85 10.02
C GLU A 132 8.03 11.44 8.73
N SER A 133 8.34 12.72 8.49
CA SER A 133 8.07 13.40 7.23
C SER A 133 9.28 14.26 6.87
N VAL A 134 9.85 14.07 5.68
CA VAL A 134 11.00 14.81 5.18
C VAL A 134 10.68 15.37 3.81
N ILE A 135 10.91 16.68 3.63
CA ILE A 135 10.72 17.36 2.35
C ILE A 135 12.08 17.67 1.75
N GLU A 136 12.27 17.31 0.49
CA GLU A 136 13.48 17.54 -0.28
C GLU A 136 13.16 18.33 -1.55
N TYR A 137 14.04 19.22 -1.94
CA TYR A 137 13.92 20.04 -3.15
C TYR A 137 15.10 19.79 -4.07
N GLU A 138 14.80 19.41 -5.30
CA GLU A 138 15.81 19.23 -6.35
C GLU A 138 15.67 20.37 -7.38
N ASN A 139 16.72 21.18 -7.52
CA ASN A 139 16.77 22.28 -8.47
C ASN A 139 17.54 21.93 -9.76
N GLU A 140 17.53 20.68 -10.17
CA GLU A 140 18.16 20.25 -11.41
C GLU A 140 17.21 20.47 -12.59
N GLY A 141 17.45 21.53 -13.36
CA GLY A 141 16.72 21.86 -14.59
C GLY A 141 15.89 23.14 -14.52
N GLU A 142 15.08 23.37 -15.56
CA GLU A 142 14.26 24.59 -15.70
C GLU A 142 13.05 24.62 -14.73
N THR A 143 12.64 23.49 -14.21
CA THR A 143 11.47 23.38 -13.33
C THR A 143 11.84 22.64 -12.05
N PRO A 144 11.67 23.26 -10.87
CA PRO A 144 11.95 22.62 -9.59
C PRO A 144 11.11 21.37 -9.39
N LEU A 145 11.73 20.32 -8.81
CA LEU A 145 11.07 19.13 -8.34
C LEU A 145 11.07 19.13 -6.82
N ALA A 146 9.91 19.06 -6.22
CA ALA A 146 9.76 18.86 -4.79
C ALA A 146 9.34 17.41 -4.52
N ARG A 147 9.94 16.81 -3.49
CA ARG A 147 9.67 15.47 -3.01
C ARG A 147 9.37 15.51 -1.52
N VAL A 148 8.34 14.82 -1.09
CA VAL A 148 8.12 14.52 0.32
C VAL A 148 8.21 13.02 0.53
N LEU A 149 8.90 12.60 1.58
CA LEU A 149 8.94 11.23 2.08
C LEU A 149 8.21 11.21 3.43
N MET A 150 7.16 10.41 3.51
CA MET A 150 6.38 10.18 4.72
C MET A 150 6.49 8.71 5.12
N ASP A 151 6.95 8.46 6.33
CA ASP A 151 7.12 7.12 6.89
C ASP A 151 6.00 6.84 7.89
N PHE A 152 5.20 5.81 7.59
CA PHE A 152 4.14 5.34 8.47
C PHE A 152 4.53 4.01 9.09
N GLN A 153 4.40 3.94 10.41
CA GLN A 153 4.51 2.68 11.14
C GLN A 153 3.17 1.93 11.05
N VAL A 154 3.21 0.71 10.58
CA VAL A 154 2.05 -0.19 10.49
C VAL A 154 2.28 -1.37 11.44
N VAL A 155 1.42 -1.51 12.43
CA VAL A 155 1.49 -2.57 13.44
C VAL A 155 0.43 -3.63 13.17
N TYR A 156 0.82 -4.88 13.00
CA TYR A 156 -0.13 -5.98 12.83
C TYR A 156 0.32 -7.26 13.54
N HIS A 157 -0.63 -8.12 13.82
CA HIS A 157 -0.40 -9.41 14.46
C HIS A 157 -0.74 -10.55 13.51
N HIS A 158 0.06 -11.59 13.54
CA HIS A 158 -0.26 -12.85 12.87
C HIS A 158 0.16 -14.05 13.72
N ASN A 159 -0.45 -15.20 13.48
CA ASN A 159 -0.02 -16.44 14.08
C ASN A 159 1.16 -17.02 13.32
N GLU A 160 2.18 -17.49 14.03
CA GLU A 160 3.36 -18.12 13.43
C GLU A 160 2.93 -19.30 12.52
N GLY A 161 3.42 -19.29 11.27
CA GLY A 161 3.08 -20.30 10.27
C GLY A 161 1.84 -19.99 9.41
N ASN A 162 1.07 -18.95 9.71
CA ASN A 162 0.00 -18.42 8.85
C ASN A 162 0.50 -17.15 8.17
N LEU A 163 0.89 -17.26 6.92
CA LEU A 163 1.37 -16.14 6.09
C LEU A 163 0.25 -15.63 5.19
#